data_6dcc223beb1474bbcfa6741d00c977e8
#
_entry.id   6dcc223beb1474bbcfa6741d00c977e8
#
_cell.length_a   1.000
_cell.length_b   1.000
_cell.length_c   1.000
_cell.angle_alpha   90.00
_cell.angle_beta   90.00
_cell.angle_gamma   90.00
#
_symmetry.space_group_name_H-M   'P 1'
#
loop_
_entity.id
_entity.type
_entity.pdbx_description
1 polymer ?
#
loop_
_entity_poly.entity_id
_entity_poly.type
_entity_poly.pdbx_seq_one_letter_code
_entity_poly.pdbx_strand_id
1 'polypeptide(L)'
;MSAPGWRIASNPDDLEEGLFGQVLLWIFEILPWLDARGIRPAWDIQSLLYGTPDDRRVLPGVFDLAYAEPARVRHARSLLWTRVLHTHVLGGDWAGTHALWSRYFRVPARIRVRADAVGLPPDCLGLHYRGTDKNQQTIDTNPVSADDFVMLAAAFLAQRPELRAVFIASDEPGMLARVRAAFPALAVHGLGDIAFHKAGGAGADPGKADRALLDCVLLSRCRVVLKCSSALSGFAKVLRPELECYRVAACKMFGDIPYFPDAYVPPLRLVDPTAQAILARQLAGDWLEDAQARARWSAPFVGRRRNGLLRTAINALKYGVSVLLGRPRKA
;
A
#
# COMPACT_ATOMS: atom_id res chain seq x y z
N MET A 1 29.60 -21.07 9.70
CA MET A 1 28.71 -21.52 8.60
C MET A 1 27.48 -20.64 8.60
N SER A 2 27.22 -19.88 7.53
CA SER A 2 26.03 -19.05 7.43
C SER A 2 24.75 -19.91 7.46
N ALA A 3 23.72 -19.45 8.16
CA ALA A 3 22.43 -20.11 8.21
C ALA A 3 21.89 -20.34 6.78
N PRO A 4 21.22 -21.45 6.51
CA PRO A 4 20.66 -21.72 5.17
C PRO A 4 19.65 -20.63 4.83
N GLY A 5 19.78 -20.02 3.64
CA GLY A 5 18.86 -19.04 3.13
C GLY A 5 17.47 -19.66 2.87
N TRP A 6 16.44 -18.84 2.99
CA TRP A 6 15.07 -19.19 2.67
C TRP A 6 14.65 -18.46 1.39
N ARG A 7 13.95 -19.13 0.51
CA ARG A 7 13.33 -18.51 -0.66
C ARG A 7 11.92 -18.06 -0.33
N ILE A 8 11.62 -16.79 -0.57
CA ILE A 8 10.29 -16.20 -0.46
C ILE A 8 9.80 -15.93 -1.87
N ALA A 9 8.73 -16.58 -2.27
CA ALA A 9 8.17 -16.48 -3.61
C ALA A 9 6.74 -15.94 -3.56
N SER A 10 6.29 -15.33 -4.66
CA SER A 10 4.90 -14.97 -4.88
C SER A 10 4.00 -16.20 -4.84
N ASN A 11 2.79 -16.02 -4.34
CA ASN A 11 1.73 -16.97 -4.57
C ASN A 11 1.29 -16.87 -6.05
N PRO A 12 1.23 -17.97 -6.79
CA PRO A 12 0.74 -17.97 -8.17
C PRO A 12 -0.66 -17.37 -8.35
N ASP A 13 -1.49 -17.40 -7.29
CA ASP A 13 -2.85 -16.85 -7.32
C ASP A 13 -2.89 -15.34 -7.14
N ASP A 14 -1.82 -14.72 -6.68
CA ASP A 14 -1.76 -13.32 -6.29
C ASP A 14 -0.86 -12.49 -7.23
N LEU A 15 -0.52 -13.03 -8.41
CA LEU A 15 0.34 -12.35 -9.40
C LEU A 15 -0.30 -11.07 -9.98
N GLU A 16 -1.61 -10.97 -9.92
CA GLU A 16 -2.38 -9.79 -10.36
C GLU A 16 -2.64 -8.78 -9.22
N GLU A 17 -2.16 -9.05 -8.02
CA GLU A 17 -2.30 -8.11 -6.91
C GLU A 17 -1.43 -6.87 -7.11
N GLY A 18 -1.92 -5.74 -6.61
CA GLY A 18 -1.18 -4.48 -6.65
C GLY A 18 0.14 -4.56 -5.88
N LEU A 19 1.20 -3.98 -6.45
CA LEU A 19 2.55 -4.00 -5.87
C LEU A 19 2.56 -3.64 -4.39
N PHE A 20 1.93 -2.53 -4.02
CA PHE A 20 1.95 -2.05 -2.63
C PHE A 20 1.06 -2.88 -1.69
N GLY A 21 0.03 -3.54 -2.19
CA GLY A 21 -0.71 -4.53 -1.43
C GLY A 21 0.19 -5.69 -1.00
N GLN A 22 0.98 -6.22 -1.94
CA GLN A 22 1.97 -7.25 -1.64
C GLN A 22 3.09 -6.74 -0.72
N VAL A 23 3.68 -5.57 -1.01
CA VAL A 23 4.76 -4.98 -0.21
C VAL A 23 4.34 -4.82 1.25
N LEU A 24 3.14 -4.32 1.50
CA LEU A 24 2.64 -4.16 2.85
C LEU A 24 2.38 -5.50 3.53
N LEU A 25 1.90 -6.49 2.78
CA LEU A 25 1.76 -7.85 3.28
C LEU A 25 3.12 -8.41 3.75
N TRP A 26 4.19 -8.20 2.99
CA TRP A 26 5.52 -8.66 3.42
C TRP A 26 5.97 -7.98 4.70
N ILE A 27 5.79 -6.68 4.81
CA ILE A 27 6.22 -5.90 5.96
C ILE A 27 5.48 -6.33 7.24
N PHE A 28 4.18 -6.54 7.15
CA PHE A 28 3.37 -6.81 8.34
C PHE A 28 3.33 -8.28 8.72
N GLU A 29 3.53 -9.18 7.78
CA GLU A 29 3.38 -10.62 8.01
C GLU A 29 4.70 -11.38 7.94
N ILE A 30 5.44 -11.18 6.86
CA ILE A 30 6.62 -11.99 6.55
C ILE A 30 7.85 -11.48 7.28
N LEU A 31 8.11 -10.18 7.22
CA LEU A 31 9.32 -9.61 7.83
C LEU A 31 9.39 -9.77 9.34
N PRO A 32 8.30 -9.58 10.14
CA PRO A 32 8.36 -9.84 11.56
C PRO A 32 8.75 -11.28 11.90
N TRP A 33 8.25 -12.23 11.11
CA TRP A 33 8.56 -13.65 11.30
C TRP A 33 10.02 -13.98 10.94
N LEU A 34 10.53 -13.42 9.84
CA LEU A 34 11.92 -13.59 9.40
C LEU A 34 12.88 -12.94 10.39
N ASP A 35 12.58 -11.72 10.78
CA ASP A 35 13.44 -10.91 11.66
C ASP A 35 13.58 -11.55 13.05
N ALA A 36 12.49 -12.02 13.63
CA ALA A 36 12.52 -12.73 14.90
C ALA A 36 13.39 -14.01 14.88
N ARG A 37 13.74 -14.50 13.70
CA ARG A 37 14.58 -15.70 13.48
C ARG A 37 15.95 -15.40 12.89
N GLY A 38 16.29 -14.12 12.70
CA GLY A 38 17.54 -13.70 12.07
C GLY A 38 17.69 -14.20 10.62
N ILE A 39 16.57 -14.43 9.92
CA ILE A 39 16.58 -14.98 8.56
C ILE A 39 16.71 -13.87 7.53
N ARG A 40 17.64 -14.03 6.60
CA ARG A 40 17.78 -13.20 5.39
C ARG A 40 17.34 -14.04 4.19
N PRO A 41 16.18 -13.74 3.57
CA PRO A 41 15.66 -14.55 2.48
C PRO A 41 16.33 -14.25 1.13
N ALA A 42 16.22 -15.18 0.20
CA ALA A 42 16.29 -14.90 -1.22
C ALA A 42 14.88 -14.62 -1.73
N TRP A 43 14.68 -13.49 -2.38
CA TRP A 43 13.37 -13.07 -2.86
C TRP A 43 13.13 -13.53 -4.30
N ASP A 44 11.92 -14.01 -4.55
CA ASP A 44 11.42 -14.36 -5.89
C ASP A 44 9.96 -13.92 -6.00
N ILE A 45 9.78 -12.61 -5.93
CA ILE A 45 8.44 -12.02 -5.98
C ILE A 45 8.15 -11.61 -7.42
N GLN A 46 7.06 -12.11 -7.94
CA GLN A 46 6.61 -11.92 -9.30
C GLN A 46 5.31 -11.12 -9.34
N SER A 47 5.08 -10.42 -10.45
CA SER A 47 3.83 -9.73 -10.73
C SER A 47 3.54 -9.74 -12.23
N LEU A 48 2.29 -9.98 -12.60
CA LEU A 48 1.82 -9.81 -13.97
C LEU A 48 1.57 -8.33 -14.32
N LEU A 49 1.38 -7.49 -13.30
CA LEU A 49 1.08 -6.08 -13.50
C LEU A 49 2.33 -5.19 -13.60
N TYR A 50 3.44 -5.61 -12.97
CA TYR A 50 4.62 -4.77 -12.79
C TYR A 50 5.92 -5.39 -13.30
N GLY A 51 5.90 -6.68 -13.64
CA GLY A 51 7.01 -7.33 -14.31
C GLY A 51 6.98 -7.12 -15.83
N THR A 52 7.94 -7.71 -16.55
CA THR A 52 7.94 -7.78 -18.01
C THR A 52 7.46 -9.16 -18.48
N PRO A 53 7.08 -9.35 -19.74
CA PRO A 53 6.77 -10.68 -20.28
C PRO A 53 7.90 -11.70 -20.07
N ASP A 54 9.15 -11.22 -20.18
CA ASP A 54 10.35 -12.06 -20.11
C ASP A 54 10.89 -12.20 -18.66
N ASP A 55 10.63 -11.21 -17.80
CA ASP A 55 10.99 -11.26 -16.37
C ASP A 55 9.88 -10.66 -15.51
N ARG A 56 9.10 -11.54 -14.94
CA ARG A 56 7.99 -11.14 -14.04
C ARG A 56 8.45 -10.79 -12.63
N ARG A 57 9.72 -10.94 -12.31
CA ARG A 57 10.23 -10.63 -10.98
C ARG A 57 10.25 -9.13 -10.75
N VAL A 58 9.62 -8.73 -9.67
CA VAL A 58 9.60 -7.35 -9.19
C VAL A 58 10.45 -7.16 -7.94
N LEU A 59 10.80 -8.27 -7.27
CA LEU A 59 11.74 -8.24 -6.16
C LEU A 59 12.73 -9.43 -6.28
N PRO A 60 14.05 -9.20 -6.22
CA PRO A 60 14.72 -7.90 -6.14
C PRO A 60 14.54 -7.08 -7.43
N GLY A 61 14.49 -5.77 -7.31
CA GLY A 61 14.37 -4.86 -8.48
C GLY A 61 13.63 -3.57 -8.12
N VAL A 62 12.42 -3.67 -7.58
CA VAL A 62 11.67 -2.48 -7.10
C VAL A 62 12.36 -1.82 -5.93
N PHE A 63 12.93 -2.61 -4.99
CA PHE A 63 13.75 -2.13 -3.90
C PHE A 63 15.15 -2.71 -3.97
N ASP A 64 16.14 -1.94 -3.51
CA ASP A 64 17.46 -2.47 -3.23
C ASP A 64 17.41 -3.25 -1.91
N LEU A 65 18.10 -4.38 -1.86
CA LEU A 65 18.24 -5.12 -0.62
C LEU A 65 19.23 -4.43 0.32
N ALA A 66 18.92 -4.41 1.61
CA ALA A 66 19.79 -3.88 2.65
C ALA A 66 20.85 -4.89 3.13
N TYR A 67 20.89 -6.06 2.53
CA TYR A 67 21.78 -7.17 2.86
C TYR A 67 22.16 -7.95 1.60
N ALA A 68 23.24 -8.73 1.67
CA ALA A 68 23.59 -9.66 0.60
C ALA A 68 22.67 -10.89 0.62
N GLU A 69 22.09 -11.24 -0.52
CA GLU A 69 21.29 -12.45 -0.61
C GLU A 69 22.13 -13.69 -0.28
N PRO A 70 21.53 -14.70 0.36
CA PRO A 70 22.25 -15.92 0.70
C PRO A 70 22.66 -16.66 -0.58
N ALA A 71 23.96 -16.93 -0.72
CA ALA A 71 24.53 -17.62 -1.91
C ALA A 71 24.03 -19.07 -2.06
N ARG A 72 23.53 -19.67 -0.99
CA ARG A 72 22.96 -21.04 -1.00
C ARG A 72 21.63 -21.05 -0.30
N VAL A 73 20.59 -21.40 -1.05
CA VAL A 73 19.27 -21.70 -0.52
C VAL A 73 19.16 -23.21 -0.35
N ARG A 74 19.32 -23.69 0.90
CA ARG A 74 19.25 -25.14 1.19
C ARG A 74 17.84 -25.72 1.12
N HIS A 75 16.83 -24.91 1.37
CA HIS A 75 15.43 -25.30 1.29
C HIS A 75 14.65 -24.21 0.56
N ALA A 76 14.18 -24.49 -0.64
CA ALA A 76 13.14 -23.70 -1.26
C ALA A 76 11.83 -23.99 -0.50
N ARG A 77 11.56 -23.28 0.57
CA ARG A 77 10.21 -23.16 1.08
C ARG A 77 9.63 -21.93 0.44
N SER A 78 8.75 -22.08 -0.52
CA SER A 78 7.84 -21.00 -0.85
C SER A 78 6.91 -20.87 0.37
N LEU A 79 7.08 -19.80 1.10
CA LEU A 79 6.06 -19.35 2.02
C LEU A 79 4.97 -18.77 1.14
N LEU A 80 3.96 -19.58 0.86
CA LEU A 80 2.78 -19.15 0.15
C LEU A 80 1.92 -18.37 1.14
N TRP A 81 2.03 -17.09 1.07
CA TRP A 81 1.13 -16.20 1.78
C TRP A 81 -0.10 -16.05 0.93
N THR A 82 -1.07 -16.82 1.27
CA THR A 82 -2.41 -16.63 0.77
C THR A 82 -3.09 -15.60 1.63
N ARG A 83 -3.75 -14.65 1.04
CA ARG A 83 -4.81 -13.70 1.49
C ARG A 83 -5.25 -13.74 2.97
N VAL A 84 -4.48 -14.34 3.85
CA VAL A 84 -4.95 -14.59 5.20
C VAL A 84 -4.89 -13.33 6.02
N LEU A 85 -4.12 -12.34 5.59
CA LEU A 85 -3.49 -11.66 6.66
C LEU A 85 -3.28 -10.21 6.35
N HIS A 86 -4.27 -9.46 6.58
CA HIS A 86 -4.11 -8.13 7.08
C HIS A 86 -4.00 -8.14 8.62
N THR A 87 -3.27 -9.11 9.17
CA THR A 87 -2.99 -9.18 10.60
C THR A 87 -1.90 -8.18 10.92
N HIS A 88 -2.26 -7.12 11.55
CA HIS A 88 -1.39 -6.01 11.90
C HIS A 88 -0.50 -6.37 13.07
N VAL A 89 0.58 -7.08 12.81
CA VAL A 89 1.56 -7.44 13.84
C VAL A 89 2.16 -6.20 14.48
N LEU A 90 2.28 -5.12 13.70
CA LEU A 90 2.88 -3.86 14.15
C LEU A 90 1.85 -2.77 14.47
N GLY A 91 0.59 -3.04 14.33
CA GLY A 91 -0.58 -2.27 14.68
C GLY A 91 -0.39 -0.80 15.06
N GLY A 92 -0.29 0.11 14.11
CA GLY A 92 -0.11 1.53 14.40
C GLY A 92 1.32 1.95 14.81
N ASP A 93 2.23 1.02 15.06
CA ASP A 93 3.65 1.32 15.29
C ASP A 93 4.36 1.55 13.94
N TRP A 94 4.22 2.75 13.43
CA TRP A 94 4.83 3.14 12.16
C TRP A 94 6.36 3.23 12.25
N ALA A 95 6.90 3.66 13.39
CA ALA A 95 8.35 3.74 13.60
C ALA A 95 8.98 2.35 13.63
N GLY A 96 8.41 1.42 14.38
CA GLY A 96 8.86 0.02 14.40
C GLY A 96 8.69 -0.65 13.03
N THR A 97 7.63 -0.34 12.30
CA THR A 97 7.40 -0.81 10.93
C THR A 97 8.48 -0.32 9.97
N HIS A 98 8.81 0.96 10.02
CA HIS A 98 9.90 1.56 9.24
C HIS A 98 11.26 0.94 9.59
N ALA A 99 11.55 0.81 10.87
CA ALA A 99 12.81 0.22 11.34
C ALA A 99 12.95 -1.23 10.86
N LEU A 100 11.86 -2.01 10.93
CA LEU A 100 11.85 -3.37 10.42
C LEU A 100 12.06 -3.41 8.90
N TRP A 101 11.29 -2.62 8.13
CA TRP A 101 11.43 -2.54 6.68
C TRP A 101 12.87 -2.17 6.28
N SER A 102 13.44 -1.17 6.94
CA SER A 102 14.79 -0.66 6.65
C SER A 102 15.92 -1.67 6.91
N ARG A 103 15.68 -2.73 7.70
CA ARG A 103 16.63 -3.83 7.85
C ARG A 103 16.73 -4.73 6.63
N TYR A 104 15.70 -4.72 5.79
CA TYR A 104 15.60 -5.60 4.61
C TYR A 104 15.73 -4.85 3.30
N PHE A 105 15.27 -3.61 3.22
CA PHE A 105 15.13 -2.89 1.97
C PHE A 105 15.64 -1.45 2.03
N ARG A 106 15.90 -0.92 0.83
CA ARG A 106 16.20 0.50 0.57
C ARG A 106 15.41 0.97 -0.62
N VAL A 107 15.02 2.23 -0.63
CA VAL A 107 14.55 2.89 -1.85
C VAL A 107 15.76 3.01 -2.81
N PRO A 108 15.66 2.53 -4.05
CA PRO A 108 16.76 2.58 -5.01
C PRO A 108 17.26 4.00 -5.28
N ALA A 109 18.55 4.14 -5.54
CA ALA A 109 19.17 5.43 -5.87
C ALA A 109 18.49 6.10 -7.07
N ARG A 110 18.15 5.35 -8.12
CA ARG A 110 17.44 5.85 -9.31
C ARG A 110 16.12 6.53 -8.97
N ILE A 111 15.39 6.03 -7.97
CA ILE A 111 14.11 6.61 -7.52
C ILE A 111 14.37 7.84 -6.66
N ARG A 112 15.34 7.79 -5.76
CA ARG A 112 15.70 8.96 -4.93
C ARG A 112 16.12 10.16 -5.78
N VAL A 113 17.02 9.94 -6.75
CA VAL A 113 17.47 10.99 -7.68
C VAL A 113 16.30 11.59 -8.46
N ARG A 114 15.39 10.75 -8.96
CA ARG A 114 14.20 11.25 -9.67
C ARG A 114 13.27 12.03 -8.74
N ALA A 115 13.10 11.59 -7.51
CA ALA A 115 12.30 12.29 -6.52
C ALA A 115 12.94 13.62 -6.09
N ASP A 116 14.28 13.68 -6.00
CA ASP A 116 15.03 14.92 -5.72
C ASP A 116 14.85 15.91 -6.87
N ALA A 117 14.88 15.44 -8.11
CA ALA A 117 14.69 16.29 -9.30
C ALA A 117 13.28 16.92 -9.42
N VAL A 118 12.26 16.34 -8.78
CA VAL A 118 10.91 16.96 -8.72
C VAL A 118 10.92 18.20 -7.82
N GLY A 119 11.77 18.24 -6.81
CA GLY A 119 11.98 19.42 -5.97
C GLY A 119 10.73 19.86 -5.21
N LEU A 120 9.98 18.92 -4.60
CA LEU A 120 8.79 19.28 -3.82
C LEU A 120 9.16 20.19 -2.65
N PRO A 121 8.45 21.32 -2.47
CA PRO A 121 8.67 22.19 -1.33
C PRO A 121 8.20 21.54 -0.01
N PRO A 122 8.77 21.95 1.14
CA PRO A 122 8.48 21.31 2.44
C PRO A 122 7.05 21.56 2.95
N ASP A 123 6.36 22.55 2.41
CA ASP A 123 4.97 22.95 2.71
C ASP A 123 3.96 22.35 1.70
N CYS A 124 4.31 21.21 1.08
CA CYS A 124 3.48 20.55 0.08
C CYS A 124 2.41 19.64 0.70
N LEU A 125 1.16 19.79 0.23
CA LEU A 125 0.08 18.83 0.45
C LEU A 125 0.18 17.70 -0.58
N GLY A 126 0.30 16.47 -0.13
CA GLY A 126 0.16 15.29 -0.98
C GLY A 126 -1.31 14.88 -1.13
N LEU A 127 -1.75 14.70 -2.35
CA LEU A 127 -3.06 14.15 -2.69
C LEU A 127 -2.87 12.79 -3.35
N HIS A 128 -3.53 11.77 -2.83
CA HIS A 128 -3.55 10.46 -3.48
C HIS A 128 -4.99 10.05 -3.79
N TYR A 129 -5.37 10.25 -5.04
CA TYR A 129 -6.69 9.90 -5.55
C TYR A 129 -6.64 8.58 -6.33
N ARG A 130 -7.54 7.68 -5.98
CA ARG A 130 -7.70 6.38 -6.63
C ARG A 130 -9.08 6.30 -7.26
N GLY A 131 -9.15 6.53 -8.57
CA GLY A 131 -10.41 6.66 -9.31
C GLY A 131 -10.78 5.43 -10.14
N THR A 132 -9.82 4.71 -10.71
CA THR A 132 -10.10 3.71 -11.74
C THR A 132 -10.76 2.43 -11.21
N ASP A 133 -10.13 1.73 -10.29
CA ASP A 133 -10.65 0.48 -9.72
C ASP A 133 -11.37 0.66 -8.38
N LYS A 134 -11.38 1.88 -7.85
CA LYS A 134 -12.04 2.24 -6.58
C LYS A 134 -13.21 3.21 -6.76
N ASN A 135 -13.73 3.33 -7.99
CA ASN A 135 -14.91 4.15 -8.31
C ASN A 135 -16.25 3.45 -8.01
N GLN A 136 -16.22 2.21 -7.56
CA GLN A 136 -17.38 1.45 -7.14
C GLN A 136 -17.27 1.09 -5.66
N GLN A 137 -18.43 0.96 -5.00
CA GLN A 137 -18.46 0.49 -3.64
C GLN A 137 -17.98 -0.96 -3.57
N THR A 138 -16.92 -1.16 -2.82
CA THR A 138 -16.36 -2.48 -2.54
C THR A 138 -16.54 -2.81 -1.06
N ILE A 139 -16.18 -4.04 -0.66
CA ILE A 139 -16.24 -4.45 0.75
C ILE A 139 -15.22 -3.71 1.63
N ASP A 140 -14.20 -3.13 1.02
CA ASP A 140 -13.08 -2.51 1.72
C ASP A 140 -13.04 -0.98 1.62
N THR A 141 -13.86 -0.35 0.76
CA THR A 141 -13.86 1.11 0.60
C THR A 141 -15.20 1.67 0.14
N ASN A 142 -15.46 2.94 0.48
CA ASN A 142 -16.45 3.77 -0.19
C ASN A 142 -15.77 4.52 -1.34
N PRO A 143 -16.39 4.58 -2.53
CA PRO A 143 -15.89 5.40 -3.61
C PRO A 143 -15.97 6.88 -3.24
N VAL A 144 -14.98 7.65 -3.65
CA VAL A 144 -14.94 9.11 -3.51
C VAL A 144 -14.92 9.67 -4.92
N SER A 145 -15.86 10.55 -5.27
CA SER A 145 -15.83 11.21 -6.58
C SER A 145 -14.63 12.17 -6.65
N ALA A 146 -14.12 12.41 -7.87
CA ALA A 146 -13.03 13.36 -8.06
C ALA A 146 -13.40 14.77 -7.58
N ASP A 147 -14.67 15.17 -7.76
CA ASP A 147 -15.17 16.47 -7.31
C ASP A 147 -15.24 16.56 -5.78
N ASP A 148 -15.78 15.54 -5.11
CA ASP A 148 -15.78 15.48 -3.64
C ASP A 148 -14.34 15.50 -3.09
N PHE A 149 -13.42 14.74 -3.71
CA PHE A 149 -12.03 14.70 -3.28
C PHE A 149 -11.35 16.05 -3.39
N VAL A 150 -11.53 16.76 -4.50
CA VAL A 150 -10.99 18.12 -4.71
C VAL A 150 -11.62 19.10 -3.73
N MET A 151 -12.94 19.02 -3.48
CA MET A 151 -13.63 19.86 -2.50
C MET A 151 -13.11 19.64 -1.08
N LEU A 152 -12.89 18.39 -0.68
CA LEU A 152 -12.30 18.05 0.62
C LEU A 152 -10.87 18.59 0.73
N ALA A 153 -10.07 18.50 -0.34
CA ALA A 153 -8.73 19.07 -0.37
C ALA A 153 -8.74 20.60 -0.27
N ALA A 154 -9.69 21.27 -0.93
CA ALA A 154 -9.86 22.72 -0.85
C ALA A 154 -10.23 23.17 0.58
N ALA A 155 -11.19 22.50 1.21
CA ALA A 155 -11.58 22.77 2.59
C ALA A 155 -10.42 22.53 3.58
N PHE A 156 -9.60 21.51 3.33
CA PHE A 156 -8.42 21.25 4.14
C PHE A 156 -7.35 22.35 3.97
N LEU A 157 -7.08 22.76 2.73
CA LEU A 157 -6.14 23.86 2.45
C LEU A 157 -6.59 25.17 3.08
N ALA A 158 -7.89 25.45 3.10
CA ALA A 158 -8.43 26.64 3.76
C ALA A 158 -8.16 26.67 5.29
N GLN A 159 -8.05 25.49 5.92
CA GLN A 159 -7.68 25.35 7.34
C GLN A 159 -6.16 25.34 7.58
N ARG A 160 -5.36 25.20 6.52
CA ARG A 160 -3.91 24.99 6.59
C ARG A 160 -3.19 25.97 5.65
N PRO A 161 -3.27 27.31 5.92
CA PRO A 161 -2.72 28.34 5.03
C PRO A 161 -1.19 28.27 4.87
N GLU A 162 -0.51 27.53 5.73
CA GLU A 162 0.92 27.25 5.59
C GLU A 162 1.25 26.29 4.46
N LEU A 163 0.27 25.56 3.91
CA LEU A 163 0.45 24.66 2.76
C LEU A 163 0.31 25.47 1.48
N ARG A 164 1.40 25.58 0.70
CA ARG A 164 1.48 26.44 -0.48
C ARG A 164 1.72 25.71 -1.78
N ALA A 165 1.86 24.41 -1.71
CA ALA A 165 2.02 23.57 -2.88
C ALA A 165 1.19 22.30 -2.75
N VAL A 166 0.88 21.68 -3.88
CA VAL A 166 0.16 20.42 -3.97
C VAL A 166 0.93 19.45 -4.83
N PHE A 167 1.09 18.22 -4.37
CA PHE A 167 1.52 17.09 -5.20
C PHE A 167 0.36 16.13 -5.35
N ILE A 168 0.01 15.77 -6.60
CA ILE A 168 -1.05 14.80 -6.90
C ILE A 168 -0.46 13.53 -7.50
N ALA A 169 -0.76 12.40 -6.87
CA ALA A 169 -0.60 11.06 -7.41
C ALA A 169 -1.99 10.47 -7.67
N SER A 170 -2.24 10.02 -8.89
CA SER A 170 -3.53 9.45 -9.28
C SER A 170 -3.35 8.47 -10.43
N ASP A 171 -4.23 7.47 -10.47
CA ASP A 171 -4.40 6.54 -11.59
C ASP A 171 -5.54 6.97 -12.52
N GLU A 172 -6.24 8.07 -12.22
CA GLU A 172 -7.31 8.60 -13.06
C GLU A 172 -6.75 9.63 -14.05
N PRO A 173 -6.98 9.42 -15.36
CA PRO A 173 -6.60 10.37 -16.38
C PRO A 173 -7.23 11.76 -16.14
N GLY A 174 -6.47 12.82 -16.39
CA GLY A 174 -6.95 14.20 -16.22
C GLY A 174 -7.01 14.72 -14.79
N MET A 175 -6.74 13.89 -13.76
CA MET A 175 -6.80 14.33 -12.37
C MET A 175 -5.79 15.44 -12.05
N LEU A 176 -4.60 15.40 -12.63
CA LEU A 176 -3.61 16.46 -12.49
C LEU A 176 -4.13 17.80 -13.06
N ALA A 177 -4.76 17.78 -14.24
CA ALA A 177 -5.35 18.99 -14.83
C ALA A 177 -6.50 19.52 -13.96
N ARG A 178 -7.34 18.64 -13.42
CA ARG A 178 -8.43 19.00 -12.49
C ARG A 178 -7.90 19.70 -11.23
N VAL A 179 -6.86 19.15 -10.62
CA VAL A 179 -6.24 19.73 -9.42
C VAL A 179 -5.59 21.10 -9.74
N ARG A 180 -4.93 21.23 -10.89
CA ARG A 180 -4.39 22.53 -11.35
C ARG A 180 -5.49 23.58 -11.53
N ALA A 181 -6.61 23.20 -12.13
CA ALA A 181 -7.74 24.09 -12.33
C ALA A 181 -8.39 24.51 -11.01
N ALA A 182 -8.44 23.60 -10.03
CA ALA A 182 -9.02 23.87 -8.71
C ALA A 182 -8.13 24.76 -7.82
N PHE A 183 -6.82 24.70 -7.98
CA PHE A 183 -5.84 25.42 -7.14
C PHE A 183 -4.90 26.32 -7.97
N PRO A 184 -5.42 27.28 -8.74
CA PRO A 184 -4.60 28.08 -9.67
C PRO A 184 -3.56 28.96 -8.96
N ALA A 185 -3.75 29.26 -7.69
CA ALA A 185 -2.82 30.05 -6.88
C ALA A 185 -1.70 29.23 -6.22
N LEU A 186 -1.73 27.91 -6.33
CA LEU A 186 -0.74 27.01 -5.72
C LEU A 186 0.20 26.43 -6.78
N ALA A 187 1.41 26.11 -6.37
CA ALA A 187 2.29 25.27 -7.18
C ALA A 187 1.77 23.82 -7.17
N VAL A 188 1.28 23.32 -8.33
CA VAL A 188 0.74 21.96 -8.46
C VAL A 188 1.73 21.08 -9.20
N HIS A 189 2.27 20.12 -8.48
CA HIS A 189 3.19 19.09 -8.96
C HIS A 189 2.46 17.79 -9.25
N GLY A 190 2.95 17.04 -10.23
CA GLY A 190 2.47 15.69 -10.54
C GLY A 190 3.32 15.13 -11.66
N LEU A 191 3.36 13.82 -11.74
CA LEU A 191 4.21 13.14 -12.71
C LEU A 191 3.50 12.88 -14.06
N GLY A 192 2.30 13.44 -14.28
CA GLY A 192 1.46 13.22 -15.46
C GLY A 192 0.52 12.02 -15.30
N ASP A 193 -0.30 11.80 -16.31
CA ASP A 193 -1.30 10.73 -16.29
C ASP A 193 -0.66 9.36 -16.42
N ILE A 194 -1.12 8.43 -15.61
CA ILE A 194 -0.80 7.01 -15.69
C ILE A 194 -2.07 6.21 -15.46
N ALA A 195 -2.41 5.41 -16.44
CA ALA A 195 -3.45 4.42 -16.29
C ALA A 195 -2.88 3.15 -15.63
N PHE A 196 -3.05 3.00 -14.32
CA PHE A 196 -2.77 1.76 -13.63
C PHE A 196 -4.02 0.89 -13.60
N HIS A 197 -4.37 0.29 -14.71
CA HIS A 197 -5.49 -0.64 -14.73
C HIS A 197 -5.05 -2.04 -14.30
N LYS A 198 -5.83 -2.68 -13.43
CA LYS A 198 -5.82 -4.13 -13.27
C LYS A 198 -6.41 -4.82 -14.49
N ALA A 199 -7.32 -4.16 -15.20
CA ALA A 199 -8.00 -4.71 -16.34
C ALA A 199 -7.19 -4.55 -17.62
N GLY A 200 -6.98 -5.66 -18.27
CA GLY A 200 -6.60 -5.73 -19.66
C GLY A 200 -5.11 -5.71 -19.92
N GLY A 201 -4.47 -6.86 -19.77
CA GLY A 201 -3.39 -7.39 -20.63
C GLY A 201 -2.45 -6.41 -21.33
N ALA A 202 -2.51 -5.17 -20.99
CA ALA A 202 -1.61 -4.14 -21.48
C ALA A 202 -0.21 -4.54 -21.08
N GLY A 203 0.59 -4.76 -22.06
CA GLY A 203 1.94 -5.26 -21.96
C GLY A 203 2.69 -4.66 -20.79
N ALA A 204 3.44 -5.48 -20.13
CA ALA A 204 4.27 -5.11 -19.03
C ALA A 204 5.07 -3.86 -19.39
N ASP A 205 4.79 -2.78 -18.69
CA ASP A 205 5.61 -1.57 -18.73
C ASP A 205 6.66 -1.68 -17.62
N PRO A 206 7.94 -1.89 -17.96
CA PRO A 206 9.00 -2.00 -16.96
C PRO A 206 9.16 -0.73 -16.13
N GLY A 207 8.66 0.41 -16.60
CA GLY A 207 8.65 1.69 -15.89
C GLY A 207 7.54 1.81 -14.85
N LYS A 208 6.52 0.94 -14.91
CA LYS A 208 5.32 1.03 -14.07
C LYS A 208 5.60 0.88 -12.59
N ALA A 209 6.43 -0.08 -12.20
CA ALA A 209 6.81 -0.30 -10.82
C ALA A 209 7.64 0.88 -10.27
N ASP A 210 8.60 1.36 -11.05
CA ASP A 210 9.42 2.51 -10.71
C ASP A 210 8.58 3.78 -10.56
N ARG A 211 7.59 3.95 -11.43
CA ARG A 211 6.69 5.09 -11.35
C ARG A 211 5.83 5.04 -10.10
N ALA A 212 5.22 3.90 -9.80
CA ALA A 212 4.42 3.73 -8.60
C ALA A 212 5.25 3.95 -7.32
N LEU A 213 6.49 3.47 -7.31
CA LEU A 213 7.41 3.73 -6.21
C LEU A 213 7.80 5.20 -6.10
N LEU A 214 8.01 5.88 -7.23
CA LEU A 214 8.31 7.32 -7.27
C LEU A 214 7.14 8.14 -6.70
N ASP A 215 5.90 7.86 -7.10
CA ASP A 215 4.71 8.51 -6.53
C ASP A 215 4.63 8.30 -5.00
N CYS A 216 4.90 7.08 -4.55
CA CYS A 216 4.93 6.76 -3.13
C CYS A 216 6.01 7.55 -2.37
N VAL A 217 7.22 7.63 -2.92
CA VAL A 217 8.33 8.39 -2.33
C VAL A 217 8.02 9.89 -2.30
N LEU A 218 7.43 10.45 -3.36
CA LEU A 218 7.02 11.84 -3.39
C LEU A 218 5.94 12.14 -2.36
N LEU A 219 4.93 11.27 -2.23
CA LEU A 219 3.92 11.39 -1.16
C LEU A 219 4.59 11.37 0.22
N SER A 220 5.59 10.52 0.44
CA SER A 220 6.30 10.49 1.72
C SER A 220 7.08 11.76 2.03
N ARG A 221 7.40 12.59 1.03
CA ARG A 221 8.09 13.87 1.16
C ARG A 221 7.17 15.05 1.42
N CYS A 222 5.87 14.89 1.18
CA CYS A 222 4.88 15.92 1.46
C CYS A 222 4.76 16.16 2.98
N ARG A 223 4.35 17.36 3.39
CA ARG A 223 4.13 17.68 4.80
C ARG A 223 2.98 16.87 5.38
N VAL A 224 1.91 16.76 4.62
CA VAL A 224 0.70 16.01 4.96
C VAL A 224 0.14 15.34 3.70
N VAL A 225 -0.54 14.22 3.87
CA VAL A 225 -1.19 13.48 2.76
C VAL A 225 -2.66 13.27 3.04
N LEU A 226 -3.51 13.64 2.06
CA LEU A 226 -4.90 13.20 1.98
C LEU A 226 -5.00 12.03 0.99
N LYS A 227 -5.67 10.95 1.40
CA LYS A 227 -5.71 9.72 0.62
C LYS A 227 -7.08 9.08 0.54
N CYS A 228 -7.40 8.51 -0.62
CA CYS A 228 -8.40 7.45 -0.75
C CYS A 228 -7.85 6.13 -0.19
N SER A 229 -8.70 5.09 -0.13
CA SER A 229 -8.25 3.75 0.26
C SER A 229 -7.21 3.20 -0.72
N SER A 230 -5.97 3.09 -0.29
CA SER A 230 -4.87 2.60 -1.12
C SER A 230 -3.64 2.20 -0.32
N ALA A 231 -3.06 1.07 -0.70
CA ALA A 231 -1.82 0.55 -0.15
C ALA A 231 -0.61 1.43 -0.49
N LEU A 232 -0.56 2.05 -1.67
CA LEU A 232 0.54 2.92 -2.10
C LEU A 232 0.77 4.07 -1.10
N SER A 233 -0.26 4.84 -0.81
CA SER A 233 -0.16 5.95 0.14
C SER A 233 -0.02 5.49 1.59
N GLY A 234 -0.49 4.31 1.93
CA GLY A 234 -0.19 3.67 3.22
C GLY A 234 1.31 3.37 3.36
N PHE A 235 1.94 2.91 2.29
CA PHE A 235 3.38 2.65 2.27
C PHE A 235 4.22 3.94 2.36
N ALA A 236 3.72 5.08 1.85
CA ALA A 236 4.37 6.37 2.05
C ALA A 236 4.57 6.69 3.54
N LYS A 237 3.61 6.31 4.40
CA LYS A 237 3.75 6.45 5.86
C LYS A 237 4.74 5.46 6.46
N VAL A 238 4.92 4.28 5.87
CA VAL A 238 6.02 3.37 6.25
C VAL A 238 7.37 3.98 5.92
N LEU A 239 7.51 4.66 4.78
CA LEU A 239 8.76 5.34 4.40
C LEU A 239 9.09 6.52 5.34
N ARG A 240 8.08 7.22 5.83
CA ARG A 240 8.22 8.32 6.78
C ARG A 240 7.16 8.22 7.88
N PRO A 241 7.47 7.61 9.01
CA PRO A 241 6.54 7.35 10.12
C PRO A 241 5.84 8.59 10.68
N GLU A 242 6.54 9.72 10.68
CA GLU A 242 6.02 11.01 11.16
C GLU A 242 5.13 11.72 10.14
N LEU A 243 4.97 11.18 8.93
CA LEU A 243 4.09 11.75 7.90
C LEU A 243 2.68 11.93 8.45
N GLU A 244 2.21 13.16 8.48
CA GLU A 244 0.81 13.47 8.74
C GLU A 244 -0.03 12.93 7.59
N CYS A 245 -0.98 12.04 7.87
CA CYS A 245 -1.73 11.36 6.83
C CYS A 245 -3.18 11.17 7.27
N TYR A 246 -4.12 11.52 6.40
CA TYR A 246 -5.55 11.40 6.63
C TYR A 246 -6.23 10.68 5.49
N ARG A 247 -7.18 9.80 5.80
CA ARG A 247 -8.07 9.18 4.81
C ARG A 247 -9.38 9.95 4.69
N VAL A 248 -9.90 10.01 3.47
CA VAL A 248 -11.15 10.70 3.16
C VAL A 248 -12.34 9.74 3.05
N ALA A 249 -12.11 8.44 3.14
CA ALA A 249 -13.14 7.41 3.08
C ALA A 249 -13.06 6.46 4.27
N ALA A 250 -14.15 5.76 4.55
CA ALA A 250 -14.21 4.78 5.62
C ALA A 250 -13.16 3.67 5.42
N CYS A 251 -12.55 3.25 6.52
CA CYS A 251 -11.86 1.98 6.58
C CYS A 251 -12.88 0.90 6.92
N LYS A 252 -13.22 0.06 5.96
CA LYS A 252 -14.18 -1.02 6.14
C LYS A 252 -13.50 -2.30 6.57
N MET A 253 -14.31 -3.22 7.08
CA MET A 253 -13.84 -4.55 7.45
C MET A 253 -13.79 -5.45 6.21
N PHE A 254 -12.69 -6.15 6.04
CA PHE A 254 -12.59 -7.26 5.10
C PHE A 254 -12.82 -8.57 5.88
N GLY A 255 -14.03 -9.08 5.80
CA GLY A 255 -14.47 -10.10 6.73
C GLY A 255 -14.63 -9.50 8.14
N ASP A 256 -13.78 -9.92 9.06
CA ASP A 256 -13.73 -9.41 10.43
C ASP A 256 -12.46 -8.56 10.73
N ILE A 257 -11.73 -8.16 9.67
CA ILE A 257 -10.44 -7.47 9.76
C ILE A 257 -10.55 -6.07 9.13
N PRO A 258 -10.11 -4.99 9.82
CA PRO A 258 -10.06 -3.67 9.22
C PRO A 258 -9.18 -3.68 7.97
N TYR A 259 -9.64 -3.00 6.93
CA TYR A 259 -8.87 -2.96 5.68
C TYR A 259 -7.54 -2.23 5.90
N PHE A 260 -6.49 -2.96 5.71
CA PHE A 260 -5.15 -2.41 5.69
C PHE A 260 -4.87 -1.76 4.31
N PRO A 261 -4.20 -0.63 4.20
CA PRO A 261 -3.39 0.05 5.23
C PRO A 261 -4.12 1.18 5.98
N ASP A 262 -5.41 1.32 5.79
CA ASP A 262 -6.16 2.46 6.27
C ASP A 262 -6.55 2.37 7.75
N ALA A 263 -6.45 1.16 8.32
CA ALA A 263 -6.89 0.87 9.68
C ALA A 263 -6.28 1.79 10.77
N TYR A 264 -5.07 2.26 10.55
CA TYR A 264 -4.35 3.11 11.50
C TYR A 264 -4.10 4.53 10.97
N VAL A 265 -4.72 4.88 9.86
CA VAL A 265 -4.70 6.24 9.31
C VAL A 265 -5.98 6.94 9.78
N PRO A 266 -5.90 8.01 10.56
CA PRO A 266 -7.07 8.70 11.06
C PRO A 266 -7.92 9.26 9.91
N PRO A 267 -9.25 9.32 10.07
CA PRO A 267 -10.10 9.99 9.11
C PRO A 267 -9.82 11.50 9.11
N LEU A 268 -9.98 12.10 7.94
CA LEU A 268 -9.90 13.54 7.78
C LEU A 268 -10.96 14.23 8.65
N ARG A 269 -10.64 15.38 9.20
CA ARG A 269 -11.56 16.25 9.94
C ARG A 269 -11.50 17.66 9.38
N LEU A 270 -12.65 18.23 9.11
CA LEU A 270 -12.80 19.56 8.53
C LEU A 270 -13.78 20.38 9.36
N VAL A 271 -13.66 21.72 9.31
CA VAL A 271 -14.58 22.65 9.98
C VAL A 271 -15.65 23.19 9.05
N ASP A 272 -15.43 23.16 7.73
CA ASP A 272 -16.43 23.59 6.75
C ASP A 272 -17.65 22.67 6.78
N PRO A 273 -18.89 23.21 6.94
CA PRO A 273 -20.09 22.37 7.07
C PRO A 273 -20.39 21.53 5.83
N THR A 274 -20.12 22.05 4.63
CA THR A 274 -20.34 21.34 3.37
C THR A 274 -19.38 20.17 3.25
N ALA A 275 -18.09 20.41 3.52
CA ALA A 275 -17.08 19.37 3.52
C ALA A 275 -17.33 18.33 4.63
N GLN A 276 -17.81 18.74 5.81
CA GLN A 276 -18.23 17.80 6.87
C GLN A 276 -19.37 16.88 6.40
N ALA A 277 -20.37 17.41 5.67
CA ALA A 277 -21.47 16.59 5.15
C ALA A 277 -20.97 15.57 4.10
N ILE A 278 -20.00 15.94 3.26
CA ILE A 278 -19.33 15.01 2.34
C ILE A 278 -18.59 13.93 3.13
N LEU A 279 -17.76 14.33 4.10
CA LEU A 279 -17.01 13.39 4.91
C LEU A 279 -17.91 12.42 5.67
N ALA A 280 -19.03 12.89 6.23
CA ALA A 280 -19.99 12.04 6.94
C ALA A 280 -20.50 10.90 6.06
N ARG A 281 -20.79 11.19 4.77
CA ARG A 281 -21.17 10.17 3.79
C ARG A 281 -20.04 9.21 3.48
N GLN A 282 -18.83 9.75 3.30
CA GLN A 282 -17.63 8.98 2.94
C GLN A 282 -17.13 8.09 4.09
N LEU A 283 -17.31 8.54 5.32
CA LEU A 283 -16.89 7.83 6.53
C LEU A 283 -17.97 6.89 7.08
N ALA A 284 -19.15 6.85 6.49
CA ALA A 284 -20.23 5.95 6.90
C ALA A 284 -19.77 4.49 6.87
N GLY A 285 -19.99 3.78 7.98
CA GLY A 285 -19.55 2.38 8.16
C GLY A 285 -18.06 2.23 8.43
N ASP A 286 -17.41 3.26 8.93
CA ASP A 286 -16.03 3.18 9.40
C ASP A 286 -15.91 2.18 10.56
N TRP A 287 -14.94 1.28 10.48
CA TRP A 287 -14.76 0.28 11.54
C TRP A 287 -14.44 0.89 12.91
N LEU A 288 -13.84 2.11 12.96
CA LEU A 288 -13.58 2.83 14.21
C LEU A 288 -14.85 3.31 14.91
N GLU A 289 -15.95 3.46 14.20
CA GLU A 289 -17.26 3.78 14.77
C GLU A 289 -17.96 2.53 15.35
N ASP A 290 -17.58 1.34 14.88
CA ASP A 290 -18.07 0.08 15.41
C ASP A 290 -17.35 -0.29 16.72
N ALA A 291 -18.02 -0.03 17.85
CA ALA A 291 -17.48 -0.31 19.18
C ALA A 291 -17.16 -1.82 19.40
N GLN A 292 -17.92 -2.72 18.82
CA GLN A 292 -17.67 -4.17 18.91
C GLN A 292 -16.46 -4.57 18.08
N ALA A 293 -16.31 -4.01 16.86
CA ALA A 293 -15.14 -4.24 16.04
C ALA A 293 -13.89 -3.71 16.72
N ARG A 294 -13.92 -2.49 17.28
CA ARG A 294 -12.81 -1.92 18.05
C ARG A 294 -12.42 -2.78 19.26
N ALA A 295 -13.39 -3.20 20.05
CA ALA A 295 -13.15 -4.05 21.22
C ALA A 295 -12.51 -5.39 20.82
N ARG A 296 -13.01 -6.02 19.77
CA ARG A 296 -12.48 -7.27 19.21
C ARG A 296 -11.04 -7.12 18.74
N TRP A 297 -10.71 -5.97 18.10
CA TRP A 297 -9.37 -5.69 17.62
C TRP A 297 -8.40 -5.20 18.68
N SER A 298 -8.91 -4.63 19.77
CA SER A 298 -8.12 -4.24 20.94
C SER A 298 -7.83 -5.42 21.87
N ALA A 299 -8.53 -6.55 21.71
CA ALA A 299 -8.30 -7.75 22.51
C ALA A 299 -6.89 -8.34 22.23
N PRO A 300 -6.25 -8.94 23.26
CA PRO A 300 -4.91 -9.49 23.13
C PRO A 300 -4.78 -10.48 21.96
N PHE A 301 -3.68 -10.39 21.25
CA PHE A 301 -3.36 -11.07 19.99
C PHE A 301 -3.41 -12.62 20.02
N VAL A 302 -3.42 -13.23 21.20
CA VAL A 302 -3.29 -14.69 21.39
C VAL A 302 -4.40 -15.50 20.72
N GLY A 303 -5.65 -14.99 20.72
CA GLY A 303 -6.77 -15.67 20.05
C GLY A 303 -6.75 -15.58 18.51
N ARG A 304 -6.11 -14.56 17.95
CA ARG A 304 -6.03 -14.29 16.50
C ARG A 304 -5.00 -15.18 15.80
N ARG A 305 -3.87 -15.46 16.45
CA ARG A 305 -2.84 -16.38 15.95
C ARG A 305 -3.38 -17.76 15.61
N ARG A 306 -4.33 -18.26 16.36
CA ARG A 306 -4.88 -19.61 16.19
C ARG A 306 -5.68 -19.73 14.88
N ASN A 307 -6.48 -18.72 14.55
CA ASN A 307 -7.24 -18.69 13.30
C ASN A 307 -6.36 -18.45 12.08
N GLY A 308 -5.32 -17.60 12.19
CA GLY A 308 -4.35 -17.38 11.13
C GLY A 308 -3.55 -18.63 10.80
N LEU A 309 -3.03 -19.34 11.81
CA LEU A 309 -2.27 -20.59 11.62
C LEU A 309 -3.11 -21.69 10.99
N LEU A 310 -4.36 -21.86 11.44
CA LEU A 310 -5.28 -22.85 10.88
C LEU A 310 -5.60 -22.53 9.41
N ARG A 311 -5.87 -21.27 9.08
CA ARG A 311 -6.14 -20.82 7.72
C ARG A 311 -4.91 -20.95 6.83
N THR A 312 -3.72 -20.63 7.33
CA THR A 312 -2.44 -20.84 6.64
C THR A 312 -2.20 -22.33 6.37
N ALA A 313 -2.48 -23.20 7.35
CA ALA A 313 -2.37 -24.65 7.19
C ALA A 313 -3.36 -25.18 6.14
N ILE A 314 -4.63 -24.74 6.17
CA ILE A 314 -5.65 -25.12 5.19
C ILE A 314 -5.26 -24.65 3.79
N ASN A 315 -4.72 -23.46 3.64
CA ASN A 315 -4.31 -22.92 2.35
C ASN A 315 -3.04 -23.61 1.81
N ALA A 316 -2.09 -23.94 2.70
CA ALA A 316 -0.92 -24.74 2.34
C ALA A 316 -1.33 -26.16 1.87
N LEU A 317 -2.33 -26.74 2.52
CA LEU A 317 -2.89 -28.03 2.11
C LEU A 317 -3.59 -27.96 0.75
N LYS A 318 -4.41 -26.94 0.53
CA LYS A 318 -5.08 -26.69 -0.76
C LYS A 318 -4.08 -26.49 -1.90
N TYR A 319 -2.99 -25.78 -1.63
CA TYR A 319 -1.92 -25.61 -2.62
C TYR A 319 -1.18 -26.90 -2.90
N GLY A 320 -0.77 -27.63 -1.87
CA GLY A 320 -0.11 -28.94 -2.05
C GLY A 320 -0.96 -29.88 -2.89
N VAL A 321 -2.26 -29.92 -2.64
CA VAL A 321 -3.21 -30.71 -3.45
C VAL A 321 -3.32 -30.18 -4.90
N SER A 322 -3.34 -28.86 -5.10
CA SER A 322 -3.40 -28.25 -6.44
C SER A 322 -2.15 -28.57 -7.28
N VAL A 323 -0.96 -28.52 -6.66
CA VAL A 323 0.31 -28.87 -7.30
C VAL A 323 0.36 -30.36 -7.65
N LEU A 324 -0.07 -31.22 -6.72
CA LEU A 324 -0.09 -32.68 -6.94
C LEU A 324 -1.07 -33.10 -8.03
N LEU A 325 -2.18 -32.38 -8.20
CA LEU A 325 -3.18 -32.67 -9.22
C LEU A 325 -2.87 -32.07 -10.60
N GLY A 326 -1.72 -31.39 -10.77
CA GLY A 326 -1.28 -30.82 -12.05
C GLY A 326 -2.29 -29.88 -12.70
N ARG A 327 -3.18 -29.24 -11.92
CA ARG A 327 -4.19 -28.36 -12.47
C ARG A 327 -3.60 -26.97 -12.72
N PRO A 328 -3.40 -26.57 -14.00
CA PRO A 328 -3.14 -25.17 -14.29
C PRO A 328 -4.40 -24.41 -13.89
N ARG A 329 -4.25 -23.41 -13.02
CA ARG A 329 -5.36 -22.51 -12.72
C ARG A 329 -5.68 -21.67 -13.94
N LYS A 330 -6.97 -21.49 -14.17
CA LYS A 330 -7.50 -20.59 -15.19
C LYS A 330 -6.92 -19.20 -14.97
N ALA A 331 -6.36 -18.66 -16.05
CA ALA A 331 -5.97 -17.28 -16.18
C ALA A 331 -7.14 -16.34 -15.92
#